data_4b8292b8b14d623b8d413d22d0ed3144
#
_entry.id   4b8292b8b14d623b8d413d22d0ed3144
#
_cell.length_a   1.000
_cell.length_b   1.000
_cell.length_c   1.000
_cell.angle_alpha   90.00
_cell.angle_beta   90.00
_cell.angle_gamma   90.00
#
_symmetry.space_group_name_H-M   'P 1'
#
loop_
_entity.id
_entity.type
_entity.pdbx_description
1 polymer ?
#
loop_
_entity_poly.entity_id
_entity_poly.type
_entity_poly.pdbx_seq_one_letter_code
_entity_poly.pdbx_strand_id
1 'polypeptide(L)'
;YTEEDIPNPLNVYGKTKLAGEQAIQAVDGNHLIFRTSWVYGNRGQNFFLTMLRLAREREEIRVVDDQIGAPTWCRMIAESTALILAQGINREEGFNGYFEKRKGIFHMTAGGQTSWYGFAKHIIDNISPEGKKVKRVIPIETKDYLYQAERPLYSVLSNHNINGSFRIVQTDWLRSLINSDRSSDGITLN
;
A
#
# COMPACT_ATOMS: atom_id res chain seq x y z
N TYR A 1 8.91 -3.20 -9.92
CA TYR A 1 10.18 -3.38 -9.23
C TYR A 1 10.18 -4.69 -8.45
N THR A 2 11.36 -5.30 -8.35
CA THR A 2 11.66 -6.49 -7.54
C THR A 2 12.56 -6.11 -6.36
N GLU A 3 12.78 -7.05 -5.43
CA GLU A 3 13.68 -6.83 -4.29
C GLU A 3 15.16 -6.74 -4.72
N GLU A 4 15.50 -7.20 -5.94
CA GLU A 4 16.85 -7.16 -6.52
C GLU A 4 17.19 -5.80 -7.16
N ASP A 5 16.17 -4.96 -7.43
CA ASP A 5 16.39 -3.63 -7.98
C ASP A 5 17.11 -2.73 -6.97
N ILE A 6 18.12 -2.01 -7.44
CA ILE A 6 18.91 -1.11 -6.59
C ILE A 6 18.03 0.03 -6.09
N PRO A 7 17.87 0.22 -4.76
CA PRO A 7 17.08 1.31 -4.21
C PRO A 7 17.63 2.69 -4.61
N ASN A 8 16.75 3.55 -5.12
CA ASN A 8 17.10 4.94 -5.49
C ASN A 8 16.13 5.93 -4.80
N PRO A 9 16.32 6.24 -3.50
CA PRO A 9 15.42 7.12 -2.77
C PRO A 9 15.53 8.58 -3.25
N LEU A 10 14.41 9.16 -3.71
CA LEU A 10 14.33 10.51 -4.27
C LEU A 10 14.28 11.60 -3.19
N ASN A 11 13.89 11.26 -1.97
CA ASN A 11 13.67 12.24 -0.91
C ASN A 11 14.21 11.75 0.44
N VAL A 12 14.18 12.64 1.44
CA VAL A 12 14.70 12.34 2.81
C VAL A 12 13.97 11.17 3.46
N TYR A 13 12.65 11.08 3.29
CA TYR A 13 11.87 9.95 3.81
C TYR A 13 12.38 8.62 3.25
N GLY A 14 12.54 8.51 1.93
CA GLY A 14 13.09 7.30 1.31
C GLY A 14 14.50 6.96 1.79
N LYS A 15 15.37 7.97 1.93
CA LYS A 15 16.74 7.80 2.45
C LYS A 15 16.75 7.25 3.90
N THR A 16 15.90 7.79 4.77
CA THR A 16 15.80 7.31 6.17
C THR A 16 15.23 5.90 6.27
N LYS A 17 14.26 5.56 5.40
CA LYS A 17 13.73 4.18 5.34
C LYS A 17 14.79 3.18 4.89
N LEU A 18 15.54 3.50 3.85
CA LEU A 18 16.64 2.66 3.36
C LEU A 18 17.75 2.50 4.43
N ALA A 19 18.12 3.56 5.13
CA ALA A 19 19.08 3.48 6.22
C ALA A 19 18.60 2.56 7.37
N GLY A 20 17.29 2.59 7.67
CA GLY A 20 16.68 1.69 8.66
C GLY A 20 16.74 0.22 8.22
N GLU A 21 16.46 -0.09 6.94
CA GLU A 21 16.61 -1.44 6.39
C GLU A 21 18.06 -1.94 6.52
N GLN A 22 19.02 -1.10 6.14
CA GLN A 22 20.46 -1.42 6.22
C GLN A 22 20.91 -1.66 7.66
N ALA A 23 20.41 -0.86 8.62
CA ALA A 23 20.72 -1.04 10.04
C ALA A 23 20.17 -2.37 10.58
N ILE A 24 18.96 -2.79 10.19
CA ILE A 24 18.40 -4.09 10.58
C ILE A 24 19.24 -5.23 9.98
N GLN A 25 19.59 -5.14 8.70
CA GLN A 25 20.42 -6.17 8.04
C GLN A 25 21.80 -6.31 8.67
N ALA A 26 22.40 -5.21 9.14
CA ALA A 26 23.73 -5.21 9.79
C ALA A 26 23.77 -5.93 11.15
N VAL A 27 22.62 -6.16 11.80
CA VAL A 27 22.53 -6.87 13.10
C VAL A 27 22.70 -8.40 12.96
N ASP A 28 22.63 -8.93 11.74
CA ASP A 28 22.74 -10.37 11.40
C ASP A 28 21.78 -11.28 12.20
N GLY A 29 20.62 -10.76 12.58
CA GLY A 29 19.54 -11.51 13.22
C GLY A 29 18.47 -11.97 12.21
N ASN A 30 17.55 -12.81 12.68
CA ASN A 30 16.35 -13.14 11.91
C ASN A 30 15.48 -11.91 11.74
N HIS A 31 15.21 -11.52 10.50
CA HIS A 31 14.38 -10.37 10.19
C HIS A 31 13.53 -10.59 8.94
N LEU A 32 12.36 -9.98 8.93
CA LEU A 32 11.51 -9.82 7.76
C LEU A 32 11.25 -8.33 7.57
N ILE A 33 11.75 -7.76 6.50
CA ILE A 33 11.53 -6.37 6.12
C ILE A 33 10.50 -6.34 5.01
N PHE A 34 9.33 -5.76 5.26
CA PHE A 34 8.28 -5.64 4.24
C PHE A 34 8.28 -4.23 3.66
N ARG A 35 8.66 -4.11 2.37
CA ARG A 35 8.45 -2.89 1.60
C ARG A 35 7.03 -2.85 1.09
N THR A 36 6.35 -1.75 1.33
CA THR A 36 4.97 -1.53 0.90
C THR A 36 4.78 -0.15 0.27
N SER A 37 3.68 0.06 -0.41
CA SER A 37 3.36 1.34 -1.05
C SER A 37 1.88 1.70 -0.88
N TRP A 38 1.57 3.00 -0.93
CA TRP A 38 0.21 3.55 -0.95
C TRP A 38 -0.72 2.99 0.12
N VAL A 39 -0.19 2.85 1.33
CA VAL A 39 -0.93 2.27 2.46
C VAL A 39 -2.12 3.16 2.83
N TYR A 40 -3.30 2.57 2.90
CA TYR A 40 -4.52 3.22 3.36
C TYR A 40 -5.27 2.37 4.39
N GLY A 41 -6.20 3.00 5.09
CA GLY A 41 -7.06 2.34 6.07
C GLY A 41 -8.22 3.22 6.51
N ASN A 42 -9.08 2.66 7.35
CA ASN A 42 -10.31 3.31 7.82
C ASN A 42 -10.07 4.26 9.01
N ARG A 43 -8.81 4.47 9.41
CA ARG A 43 -8.42 5.34 10.53
C ARG A 43 -7.17 6.17 10.17
N GLY A 44 -6.96 7.24 10.93
CA GLY A 44 -5.80 8.13 10.78
C GLY A 44 -5.93 9.07 9.59
N GLN A 45 -4.79 9.51 9.05
CA GLN A 45 -4.71 10.39 7.89
C GLN A 45 -4.16 9.60 6.70
N ASN A 46 -4.94 9.46 5.65
CA ASN A 46 -4.53 8.78 4.43
C ASN A 46 -5.34 9.28 3.22
N PHE A 47 -4.93 8.88 2.04
CA PHE A 47 -5.55 9.32 0.79
C PHE A 47 -7.03 8.89 0.68
N PHE A 48 -7.36 7.67 1.06
CA PHE A 48 -8.74 7.15 1.02
C PHE A 48 -9.69 8.05 1.82
N LEU A 49 -9.39 8.32 3.10
CA LEU A 49 -10.21 9.18 3.95
C LEU A 49 -10.23 10.64 3.47
N THR A 50 -9.12 11.10 2.87
CA THR A 50 -9.07 12.43 2.25
C THR A 50 -10.04 12.53 1.07
N MET A 51 -10.10 11.53 0.20
CA MET A 51 -11.05 11.51 -0.93
C MET A 51 -12.50 11.47 -0.45
N LEU A 52 -12.82 10.66 0.56
CA LEU A 52 -14.16 10.62 1.16
C LEU A 52 -14.58 11.97 1.72
N ARG A 53 -13.69 12.68 2.42
CA ARG A 53 -13.94 14.02 2.96
C ARG A 53 -14.13 15.04 1.84
N LEU A 54 -13.20 15.10 0.88
CA LEU A 54 -13.27 16.05 -0.23
C LEU A 54 -14.50 15.83 -1.11
N ALA A 55 -14.96 14.61 -1.28
CA ALA A 55 -16.17 14.30 -2.03
C ALA A 55 -17.44 14.92 -1.43
N ARG A 56 -17.45 15.19 -0.12
CA ARG A 56 -18.54 15.87 0.61
C ARG A 56 -18.36 17.39 0.70
N GLU A 57 -17.14 17.88 0.55
CA GLU A 57 -16.81 19.30 0.71
C GLU A 57 -16.73 20.06 -0.63
N ARG A 58 -16.31 19.40 -1.71
CA ARG A 58 -15.94 20.03 -2.97
C ARG A 58 -16.81 19.54 -4.14
N GLU A 59 -17.10 20.44 -5.08
CA GLU A 59 -17.78 20.07 -6.33
C GLU A 59 -16.81 19.49 -7.36
N GLU A 60 -15.54 19.83 -7.25
CA GLU A 60 -14.47 19.40 -8.15
C GLU A 60 -13.22 19.01 -7.36
N ILE A 61 -12.60 17.90 -7.73
CA ILE A 61 -11.36 17.40 -7.14
C ILE A 61 -10.35 17.14 -8.27
N ARG A 62 -9.15 17.71 -8.15
CA ARG A 62 -8.06 17.48 -9.10
C ARG A 62 -7.09 16.45 -8.52
N VAL A 63 -6.78 15.40 -9.26
CA VAL A 63 -5.96 14.28 -8.79
C VAL A 63 -4.93 13.88 -9.84
N VAL A 64 -3.70 13.63 -9.40
CA VAL A 64 -2.58 13.23 -10.25
C VAL A 64 -2.85 11.88 -10.91
N ASP A 65 -2.61 11.78 -12.22
CA ASP A 65 -2.89 10.60 -13.04
C ASP A 65 -1.62 9.93 -13.62
N ASP A 66 -0.48 10.62 -13.60
CA ASP A 66 0.81 10.13 -14.10
C ASP A 66 1.69 9.45 -13.03
N GLN A 67 1.20 9.30 -11.80
CA GLN A 67 1.84 8.50 -10.77
C GLN A 67 1.11 7.17 -10.60
N ILE A 68 1.82 6.07 -10.84
CA ILE A 68 1.28 4.70 -10.85
C ILE A 68 1.80 3.92 -9.64
N GLY A 69 0.90 3.22 -8.96
CA GLY A 69 1.20 2.39 -7.79
C GLY A 69 0.09 1.38 -7.49
N ALA A 70 0.18 0.72 -6.34
CA ALA A 70 -0.82 -0.22 -5.87
C ALA A 70 -1.35 0.23 -4.49
N PRO A 71 -2.61 0.73 -4.40
CA PRO A 71 -3.22 1.04 -3.12
C PRO A 71 -3.29 -0.20 -2.24
N THR A 72 -2.65 -0.15 -1.08
CA THR A 72 -2.49 -1.32 -0.20
C THR A 72 -3.22 -1.11 1.11
N TRP A 73 -4.23 -1.94 1.37
CA TRP A 73 -5.00 -1.87 2.60
C TRP A 73 -4.18 -2.36 3.80
N CYS A 74 -4.07 -1.52 4.84
CA CYS A 74 -3.25 -1.83 6.02
C CYS A 74 -3.65 -3.14 6.72
N ARG A 75 -4.94 -3.51 6.70
CA ARG A 75 -5.42 -4.78 7.24
C ARG A 75 -4.88 -5.98 6.45
N MET A 76 -4.79 -5.88 5.12
CA MET A 76 -4.18 -6.93 4.29
C MET A 76 -2.71 -7.16 4.69
N ILE A 77 -1.96 -6.09 4.97
CA ILE A 77 -0.57 -6.20 5.46
C ILE A 77 -0.54 -6.93 6.79
N ALA A 78 -1.42 -6.54 7.73
CA ALA A 78 -1.48 -7.16 9.05
C ALA A 78 -1.87 -8.65 8.99
N GLU A 79 -2.89 -8.99 8.21
CA GLU A 79 -3.34 -10.38 8.02
C GLU A 79 -2.25 -11.24 7.35
N SER A 80 -1.60 -10.72 6.29
CA SER A 80 -0.49 -11.41 5.63
C SER A 80 0.68 -11.63 6.59
N THR A 81 1.03 -10.62 7.39
CA THR A 81 2.08 -10.74 8.40
C THR A 81 1.75 -11.81 9.43
N ALA A 82 0.51 -11.83 9.95
CA ALA A 82 0.06 -12.84 10.91
C ALA A 82 0.13 -14.25 10.32
N LEU A 83 -0.31 -14.43 9.07
CA LEU A 83 -0.24 -15.70 8.36
C LEU A 83 1.21 -16.18 8.14
N ILE A 84 2.14 -15.26 7.82
CA ILE A 84 3.57 -15.56 7.70
C ILE A 84 4.12 -16.03 9.05
N LEU A 85 3.86 -15.30 10.13
CA LEU A 85 4.34 -15.65 11.47
C LEU A 85 3.76 -16.98 11.96
N ALA A 86 2.49 -17.24 11.67
CA ALA A 86 1.83 -18.50 12.00
C ALA A 86 2.51 -19.71 11.33
N GLN A 87 3.12 -19.55 10.16
CA GLN A 87 3.85 -20.64 9.49
C GLN A 87 5.10 -21.11 10.25
N GLY A 88 5.68 -20.26 11.10
CA GLY A 88 6.83 -20.63 11.95
C GLY A 88 6.42 -21.40 13.21
N ILE A 89 5.12 -21.41 13.56
CA ILE A 89 4.63 -22.09 14.76
C ILE A 89 4.59 -23.61 14.50
N ASN A 90 4.98 -24.40 15.49
CA ASN A 90 4.96 -25.88 15.43
C ASN A 90 5.81 -26.48 14.29
N ARG A 91 6.91 -25.85 13.91
CA ARG A 91 7.89 -26.38 12.98
C ARG A 91 8.94 -27.24 13.72
N GLU A 92 9.41 -28.31 13.09
CA GLU A 92 10.45 -29.17 13.67
C GLU A 92 11.75 -28.40 13.93
N GLU A 93 12.15 -27.50 13.01
CA GLU A 93 13.29 -26.60 13.17
C GLU A 93 13.07 -25.46 14.18
N GLY A 94 11.87 -25.37 14.78
CA GLY A 94 11.45 -24.29 15.66
C GLY A 94 11.20 -22.98 14.92
N PHE A 95 10.60 -22.01 15.59
CA PHE A 95 10.24 -20.70 15.03
C PHE A 95 11.45 -19.96 14.44
N ASN A 96 12.54 -19.87 15.19
CA ASN A 96 13.74 -19.19 14.75
C ASN A 96 14.39 -19.86 13.54
N GLY A 97 14.51 -21.21 13.54
CA GLY A 97 15.09 -21.95 12.42
C GLY A 97 14.27 -21.84 11.13
N TYR A 98 12.93 -21.73 11.26
CA TYR A 98 12.06 -21.48 10.11
C TYR A 98 12.34 -20.15 9.45
N PHE A 99 12.47 -19.07 10.23
CA PHE A 99 12.71 -17.72 9.73
C PHE A 99 14.18 -17.44 9.37
N GLU A 100 15.14 -18.15 9.97
CA GLU A 100 16.54 -18.05 9.58
C GLU A 100 16.77 -18.36 8.09
N LYS A 101 16.05 -19.36 7.59
CA LYS A 101 16.08 -19.75 6.16
C LYS A 101 15.29 -18.83 5.24
N ARG A 102 14.52 -17.90 5.79
CA ARG A 102 13.56 -17.03 5.08
C ARG A 102 13.72 -15.56 5.45
N LYS A 103 14.81 -15.20 6.13
CA LYS A 103 15.10 -13.81 6.48
C LYS A 103 15.38 -12.96 5.23
N GLY A 104 15.04 -11.69 5.28
CA GLY A 104 15.35 -10.76 4.19
C GLY A 104 14.31 -9.69 3.95
N ILE A 105 14.41 -9.08 2.77
CA ILE A 105 13.51 -8.05 2.28
C ILE A 105 12.47 -8.69 1.37
N PHE A 106 11.22 -8.28 1.52
CA PHE A 106 10.10 -8.73 0.71
C PHE A 106 9.22 -7.55 0.35
N HIS A 107 8.70 -7.54 -0.87
CA HIS A 107 7.64 -6.62 -1.25
C HIS A 107 6.29 -7.18 -0.79
N MET A 108 5.48 -6.32 -0.16
CA MET A 108 4.14 -6.67 0.30
C MET A 108 3.17 -5.54 -0.03
N THR A 109 2.58 -5.59 -1.22
CA THR A 109 1.58 -4.64 -1.71
C THR A 109 0.33 -5.37 -2.19
N ALA A 110 -0.76 -4.68 -2.39
CA ALA A 110 -1.89 -5.25 -3.13
C ALA A 110 -1.46 -5.63 -4.55
N GLY A 111 -2.15 -6.58 -5.16
CA GLY A 111 -2.01 -6.91 -6.58
C GLY A 111 -2.60 -5.83 -7.48
N GLY A 112 -2.22 -5.87 -8.78
CA GLY A 112 -2.65 -4.88 -9.75
C GLY A 112 -1.94 -3.53 -9.62
N GLN A 113 -2.44 -2.54 -10.38
CA GLN A 113 -1.92 -1.18 -10.36
C GLN A 113 -2.98 -0.17 -10.78
N THR A 114 -2.83 1.07 -10.35
CA THR A 114 -3.67 2.20 -10.75
C THR A 114 -2.92 3.51 -10.55
N SER A 115 -3.47 4.63 -11.08
CA SER A 115 -3.01 5.97 -10.72
C SER A 115 -3.71 6.48 -9.45
N TRP A 116 -3.21 7.58 -8.87
CA TRP A 116 -3.95 8.28 -7.81
C TRP A 116 -5.32 8.74 -8.28
N TYR A 117 -5.42 9.20 -9.54
CA TYR A 117 -6.71 9.54 -10.15
C TYR A 117 -7.63 8.33 -10.25
N GLY A 118 -7.14 7.20 -10.77
CA GLY A 118 -7.93 5.97 -10.87
C GLY A 118 -8.42 5.48 -9.51
N PHE A 119 -7.58 5.54 -8.48
CA PHE A 119 -7.95 5.19 -7.11
C PHE A 119 -9.01 6.16 -6.56
N ALA A 120 -8.81 7.49 -6.69
CA ALA A 120 -9.77 8.51 -6.27
C ALA A 120 -11.11 8.36 -6.98
N LYS A 121 -11.07 8.16 -8.31
CA LYS A 121 -12.28 7.99 -9.11
C LYS A 121 -13.09 6.78 -8.64
N HIS A 122 -12.43 5.64 -8.42
CA HIS A 122 -13.11 4.44 -7.94
C HIS A 122 -13.73 4.64 -6.54
N ILE A 123 -13.02 5.29 -5.62
CA ILE A 123 -13.57 5.64 -4.30
C ILE A 123 -14.84 6.49 -4.48
N ILE A 124 -14.74 7.57 -5.26
CA ILE A 124 -15.81 8.57 -5.42
C ILE A 124 -17.03 8.01 -6.17
N ASP A 125 -16.81 7.15 -7.16
CA ASP A 125 -17.90 6.55 -7.93
C ASP A 125 -18.74 5.58 -7.06
N ASN A 126 -18.15 5.01 -6.03
CA ASN A 126 -18.77 3.98 -5.18
C ASN A 126 -19.25 4.50 -3.81
N ILE A 127 -19.00 5.75 -3.44
CA ILE A 127 -19.59 6.32 -2.20
C ILE A 127 -21.09 6.57 -2.34
N SER A 128 -21.82 6.43 -1.22
CA SER A 128 -23.22 6.77 -1.15
C SER A 128 -23.51 8.18 -1.70
N PRO A 129 -24.58 8.36 -2.48
CA PRO A 129 -25.00 9.68 -2.97
C PRO A 129 -25.31 10.67 -1.84
N GLU A 130 -25.64 10.18 -0.65
CA GLU A 130 -26.01 11.00 0.49
C GLU A 130 -24.84 11.89 0.96
N GLY A 131 -25.06 13.20 0.93
CA GLY A 131 -24.04 14.20 1.28
C GLY A 131 -22.91 14.37 0.26
N LYS A 132 -22.94 13.67 -0.88
CA LYS A 132 -21.96 13.80 -1.96
C LYS A 132 -22.15 15.11 -2.71
N LYS A 133 -21.14 15.99 -2.70
CA LYS A 133 -21.13 17.25 -3.45
C LYS A 133 -20.31 17.16 -4.73
N VAL A 134 -19.34 16.25 -4.80
CA VAL A 134 -18.42 16.16 -5.96
C VAL A 134 -19.19 15.78 -7.22
N LYS A 135 -19.00 16.59 -8.26
CA LYS A 135 -19.55 16.42 -9.60
C LYS A 135 -18.49 15.93 -10.58
N ARG A 136 -17.22 16.30 -10.37
CA ARG A 136 -16.12 15.97 -11.28
C ARG A 136 -14.84 15.62 -10.54
N VAL A 137 -14.15 14.58 -11.00
CA VAL A 137 -12.77 14.30 -10.65
C VAL A 137 -11.94 14.55 -11.91
N ILE A 138 -10.96 15.44 -11.83
CA ILE A 138 -10.17 15.90 -12.96
C ILE A 138 -8.76 15.32 -12.86
N PRO A 139 -8.30 14.55 -13.88
CA PRO A 139 -6.91 14.11 -13.92
C PRO A 139 -5.99 15.31 -14.18
N ILE A 140 -4.85 15.33 -13.51
CA ILE A 140 -3.79 16.31 -13.73
C ILE A 140 -2.44 15.61 -13.77
N GLU A 141 -1.43 16.26 -14.34
CA GLU A 141 -0.06 15.77 -14.30
C GLU A 141 0.65 16.20 -13.00
N THR A 142 1.67 15.46 -12.61
CA THR A 142 2.50 15.77 -11.41
C THR A 142 3.04 17.19 -11.43
N LYS A 143 3.43 17.71 -12.60
CA LYS A 143 3.94 19.09 -12.76
C LYS A 143 2.92 20.18 -12.41
N ASP A 144 1.62 19.85 -12.49
CA ASP A 144 0.52 20.79 -12.20
C ASP A 144 0.10 20.75 -10.72
N TYR A 145 0.76 19.88 -9.92
CA TYR A 145 0.48 19.74 -8.51
C TYR A 145 1.69 20.18 -7.66
N LEU A 146 1.49 21.13 -6.78
CA LEU A 146 2.55 21.66 -5.91
C LEU A 146 2.86 20.66 -4.78
N TYR A 147 3.88 19.83 -4.97
CA TYR A 147 4.44 18.99 -3.91
C TYR A 147 5.70 19.64 -3.31
N GLN A 148 5.86 19.49 -1.99
CA GLN A 148 7.11 19.85 -1.32
C GLN A 148 8.20 18.79 -1.49
N ALA A 149 7.83 17.53 -1.78
CA ALA A 149 8.76 16.43 -1.93
C ALA A 149 8.52 15.70 -3.26
N GLU A 150 9.60 15.39 -3.97
CA GLU A 150 9.56 14.58 -5.18
C GLU A 150 9.01 13.18 -4.89
N ARG A 151 8.14 12.70 -5.77
CA ARG A 151 7.54 11.35 -5.70
C ARG A 151 7.83 10.58 -6.97
N PRO A 152 8.03 9.25 -6.89
CA PRO A 152 8.24 8.45 -8.09
C PRO A 152 6.98 8.40 -8.95
N LEU A 153 7.16 8.48 -10.28
CA LEU A 153 6.06 8.30 -11.24
C LEU A 153 5.57 6.85 -11.29
N TYR A 154 6.44 5.90 -10.93
CA TYR A 154 6.09 4.48 -10.91
C TYR A 154 6.60 3.85 -9.60
N SER A 155 5.72 3.17 -8.87
CA SER A 155 6.01 2.56 -7.57
C SER A 155 5.34 1.19 -7.38
N VAL A 156 5.06 0.49 -8.49
CA VAL A 156 4.49 -0.87 -8.43
C VAL A 156 5.58 -1.86 -8.06
N LEU A 157 5.32 -2.65 -7.02
CA LEU A 157 6.22 -3.65 -6.48
C LEU A 157 5.73 -5.07 -6.82
N SER A 158 6.64 -5.94 -7.21
CA SER A 158 6.36 -7.36 -7.45
C SER A 158 6.25 -8.11 -6.13
N ASN A 159 5.16 -8.86 -5.94
CA ASN A 159 4.97 -9.75 -4.80
C ASN A 159 5.52 -11.18 -5.05
N HIS A 160 6.28 -11.39 -6.14
CA HIS A 160 6.71 -12.73 -6.54
C HIS A 160 7.50 -13.45 -5.44
N ASN A 161 8.45 -12.76 -4.82
CA ASN A 161 9.33 -13.33 -3.81
C ASN A 161 8.56 -13.73 -2.54
N ILE A 162 7.71 -12.86 -2.00
CA ILE A 162 6.90 -13.18 -0.80
C ILE A 162 5.91 -14.30 -1.07
N ASN A 163 5.31 -14.33 -2.28
CA ASN A 163 4.38 -15.38 -2.69
C ASN A 163 5.08 -16.73 -2.75
N GLY A 164 6.28 -16.80 -3.35
CA GLY A 164 7.08 -18.01 -3.43
C GLY A 164 7.57 -18.50 -2.07
N SER A 165 8.08 -17.60 -1.23
CA SER A 165 8.67 -17.93 0.07
C SER A 165 7.65 -18.36 1.12
N PHE A 166 6.45 -17.78 1.11
CA PHE A 166 5.43 -18.00 2.15
C PHE A 166 4.10 -18.57 1.61
N ARG A 167 4.00 -18.82 0.32
CA ARG A 167 2.79 -19.37 -0.32
C ARG A 167 1.52 -18.57 0.00
N ILE A 168 1.66 -17.24 0.04
CA ILE A 168 0.55 -16.31 0.21
C ILE A 168 0.36 -15.53 -1.09
N VAL A 169 -0.88 -15.18 -1.42
CA VAL A 169 -1.20 -14.37 -2.61
C VAL A 169 -1.88 -13.10 -2.13
N GLN A 170 -1.33 -11.97 -2.55
CA GLN A 170 -1.90 -10.66 -2.19
C GLN A 170 -3.17 -10.40 -2.99
N THR A 171 -4.19 -9.91 -2.29
CA THR A 171 -5.45 -9.51 -2.92
C THR A 171 -5.24 -8.31 -3.83
N ASP A 172 -5.93 -8.30 -4.97
CA ASP A 172 -5.95 -7.13 -5.87
C ASP A 172 -6.43 -5.87 -5.14
N TRP A 173 -5.88 -4.69 -5.51
CA TRP A 173 -6.17 -3.41 -4.87
C TRP A 173 -7.65 -3.06 -4.88
N LEU A 174 -8.34 -3.35 -6.00
CA LEU A 174 -9.77 -3.07 -6.16
C LEU A 174 -10.61 -3.93 -5.21
N ARG A 175 -10.30 -5.22 -5.14
CA ARG A 175 -10.96 -6.15 -4.21
C ARG A 175 -10.68 -5.78 -2.75
N SER A 176 -9.45 -5.35 -2.45
CA SER A 176 -9.08 -4.87 -1.12
C SER A 176 -9.88 -3.62 -0.73
N LEU A 177 -10.12 -2.71 -1.67
CA LEU A 177 -10.93 -1.51 -1.44
C LEU A 177 -12.39 -1.87 -1.12
N ILE A 178 -13.01 -2.76 -1.90
CA ILE A 178 -14.38 -3.25 -1.64
C ILE A 178 -14.49 -3.91 -0.27
N ASN A 179 -13.49 -4.70 0.13
CA ASN A 179 -13.47 -5.36 1.43
C ASN A 179 -13.24 -4.37 2.59
N SER A 180 -12.46 -3.30 2.37
CA SER A 180 -12.21 -2.28 3.38
C SER A 180 -13.47 -1.53 3.79
N ASP A 181 -14.40 -1.39 2.88
CA ASP A 181 -15.70 -0.77 3.12
C ASP A 181 -16.62 -1.62 4.01
N ARG A 182 -16.72 -2.91 3.72
CA ARG A 182 -17.56 -3.85 4.49
C ARG A 182 -17.11 -4.02 5.95
N SER A 183 -15.88 -3.63 6.28
CA SER A 183 -15.33 -3.73 7.64
C SER A 183 -15.44 -2.45 8.45
N SER A 184 -16.02 -1.39 7.88
CA SER A 184 -16.24 -0.11 8.56
C SER A 184 -17.70 0.01 9.00
N ASP A 185 -17.93 -0.08 10.30
CA ASP A 185 -19.21 0.31 10.88
C ASP A 185 -19.49 1.80 10.55
N GLY A 186 -20.29 2.06 9.51
CA GLY A 186 -20.82 3.37 9.19
C GLY A 186 -20.29 4.11 7.96
N ILE A 187 -19.38 3.52 7.17
CA ILE A 187 -19.00 4.09 5.86
C ILE A 187 -19.40 3.06 4.80
N THR A 188 -20.53 3.23 4.13
CA THR A 188 -20.98 2.31 3.08
C THR A 188 -20.56 2.86 1.71
N LEU A 189 -19.66 2.14 1.02
CA LEU A 189 -19.55 2.18 -0.43
C LEU A 189 -20.67 1.26 -0.98
N ASN A 190 -21.47 1.72 -1.90
CA ASN A 190 -22.50 0.93 -2.58
C ASN A 190 -21.89 0.16 -3.76
#